data_f82d9c56a7b6a52360491552f62bf8b4
#
_entry.id   f82d9c56a7b6a52360491552f62bf8b4
#
_cell.length_a   1.000
_cell.length_b   1.000
_cell.length_c   1.000
_cell.angle_alpha   90.00
_cell.angle_beta   90.00
_cell.angle_gamma   90.00
#
_symmetry.space_group_name_H-M   'P 1'
#
loop_
_entity.id
_entity.type
_entity.pdbx_description
1 polymer ?
#
loop_
_entity_poly.entity_id
_entity_poly.type
_entity_poly.pdbx_seq_one_letter_code
_entity_poly.pdbx_strand_id
1 'polypeptide(L)'
;MRSGLLRACLLVLAVAAAVLSPHVARAQANIDRIGGDYLRTPVTSGDPAECALMCERDRRCRSWTFSYPRSPEDGAMCWLKSTVPPRTPNSCCVSGVRGAGVLEPRNDSNEVSIDRFGGDYRNFELKAGEGDDACRAACADEHKCRAWTYARPGYVGRNARCFLKSQIKPPRRKAGFISGVVR
;
A
#
# COMPACT_ATOMS: atom_id res chain seq x y z
N MET A 1 41.28 -43.10 -53.66
CA MET A 1 41.91 -42.95 -52.32
C MET A 1 41.87 -41.48 -51.96
N ARG A 2 41.48 -41.20 -50.74
CA ARG A 2 41.38 -39.94 -49.96
C ARG A 2 39.98 -39.34 -49.87
N SER A 3 39.40 -39.74 -48.77
CA SER A 3 38.19 -39.17 -48.16
C SER A 3 38.44 -37.75 -47.66
N GLY A 4 37.55 -36.85 -47.98
CA GLY A 4 37.49 -35.49 -47.45
C GLY A 4 36.21 -35.31 -46.62
N LEU A 5 36.32 -35.40 -45.31
CA LEU A 5 35.19 -35.10 -44.42
C LEU A 5 34.87 -33.60 -44.44
N LEU A 6 33.71 -33.26 -44.98
CA LEU A 6 33.10 -31.94 -44.73
C LEU A 6 32.48 -31.94 -43.32
N ARG A 7 33.12 -31.24 -42.39
CA ARG A 7 32.52 -30.91 -41.09
C ARG A 7 31.59 -29.72 -41.31
N ALA A 8 30.27 -29.97 -41.29
CA ALA A 8 29.26 -28.94 -41.22
C ALA A 8 29.23 -28.42 -39.79
N CYS A 9 29.71 -27.18 -39.60
CA CYS A 9 29.52 -26.41 -38.34
C CYS A 9 28.09 -25.86 -38.31
N LEU A 10 27.20 -26.53 -37.55
CA LEU A 10 25.89 -26.02 -37.19
C LEU A 10 26.07 -24.95 -36.09
N LEU A 11 26.07 -23.69 -36.51
CA LEU A 11 25.93 -22.53 -35.60
C LEU A 11 24.48 -22.50 -35.11
N VAL A 12 24.22 -22.98 -33.88
CA VAL A 12 22.98 -22.81 -33.19
C VAL A 12 22.96 -21.37 -32.65
N LEU A 13 22.28 -20.47 -33.36
CA LEU A 13 21.94 -19.15 -32.84
C LEU A 13 20.83 -19.28 -31.79
N ALA A 14 21.22 -19.32 -30.54
CA ALA A 14 20.30 -19.19 -29.42
C ALA A 14 19.83 -17.73 -29.36
N VAL A 15 18.66 -17.44 -29.93
CA VAL A 15 17.96 -16.18 -29.74
C VAL A 15 17.41 -16.17 -28.33
N ALA A 16 18.11 -15.53 -27.40
CA ALA A 16 17.59 -15.22 -26.08
C ALA A 16 16.46 -14.20 -26.23
N ALA A 17 15.23 -14.68 -26.32
CA ALA A 17 14.05 -13.85 -26.20
C ALA A 17 14.01 -13.32 -24.75
N ALA A 18 14.50 -12.10 -24.55
CA ALA A 18 14.29 -11.36 -23.32
C ALA A 18 12.78 -11.14 -23.17
N VAL A 19 12.14 -11.95 -22.33
CA VAL A 19 10.75 -11.75 -21.94
C VAL A 19 10.71 -10.46 -21.12
N LEU A 20 10.43 -9.34 -21.79
CA LEU A 20 10.06 -8.09 -21.13
C LEU A 20 8.70 -8.33 -20.46
N SER A 21 8.73 -8.82 -19.22
CA SER A 21 7.54 -8.83 -18.39
C SER A 21 7.08 -7.39 -18.25
N PRO A 22 5.85 -7.04 -18.65
CA PRO A 22 5.34 -5.70 -18.42
C PRO A 22 5.37 -5.47 -16.91
N HIS A 23 6.23 -4.57 -16.46
CA HIS A 23 6.18 -4.09 -15.09
C HIS A 23 4.86 -3.35 -14.92
N VAL A 24 3.82 -4.06 -14.50
CA VAL A 24 2.55 -3.43 -14.14
C VAL A 24 2.85 -2.43 -13.05
N ALA A 25 2.80 -1.16 -13.41
CA ALA A 25 3.01 -0.08 -12.46
C ALA A 25 1.89 -0.14 -11.43
N ARG A 26 2.25 -0.40 -10.16
CA ARG A 26 1.31 -0.60 -9.07
C ARG A 26 1.33 0.61 -8.15
N ALA A 27 0.18 1.00 -7.63
CA ALA A 27 0.12 1.98 -6.55
C ALA A 27 0.82 1.42 -5.30
N GLN A 28 1.56 2.27 -4.61
CA GLN A 28 2.40 1.88 -3.49
C GLN A 28 2.01 2.65 -2.23
N ALA A 29 1.78 1.92 -1.15
CA ALA A 29 1.64 2.47 0.19
C ALA A 29 2.99 3.03 0.69
N ASN A 30 2.93 4.03 1.55
CA ASN A 30 4.09 4.73 2.12
C ASN A 30 5.00 5.39 1.08
N ILE A 31 4.42 5.78 -0.04
CA ILE A 31 5.09 6.51 -1.13
C ILE A 31 4.30 7.76 -1.47
N ASP A 32 5.01 8.87 -1.62
CA ASP A 32 4.54 10.10 -2.23
C ASP A 32 5.21 10.30 -3.61
N ARG A 33 4.61 11.19 -4.43
CA ARG A 33 5.14 11.71 -5.68
C ARG A 33 5.00 13.21 -5.67
N ILE A 34 6.02 13.92 -5.20
CA ILE A 34 5.98 15.36 -4.99
C ILE A 34 6.03 16.11 -6.32
N GLY A 35 5.08 17.02 -6.53
CA GLY A 35 5.01 17.89 -7.71
C GLY A 35 4.08 17.40 -8.82
N GLY A 36 3.94 18.21 -9.87
CA GLY A 36 3.08 17.93 -11.02
C GLY A 36 1.57 18.04 -10.75
N ASP A 37 1.17 18.55 -9.60
CA ASP A 37 -0.23 18.67 -9.17
C ASP A 37 -0.98 19.70 -10.02
N TYR A 38 -2.16 19.34 -10.49
CA TYR A 38 -3.07 20.26 -11.16
C TYR A 38 -4.47 20.29 -10.53
N LEU A 39 -4.79 19.29 -9.70
CA LEU A 39 -6.04 19.22 -8.96
C LEU A 39 -5.80 18.63 -7.58
N ARG A 40 -6.43 19.26 -6.57
CA ARG A 40 -6.51 18.76 -5.20
C ARG A 40 -7.98 18.65 -4.84
N THR A 41 -8.40 17.50 -4.32
CA THR A 41 -9.80 17.25 -3.96
C THR A 41 -9.93 16.40 -2.70
N PRO A 42 -10.91 16.67 -1.83
CA PRO A 42 -11.17 15.80 -0.67
C PRO A 42 -11.61 14.41 -1.10
N VAL A 43 -11.23 13.41 -0.31
CA VAL A 43 -11.71 12.03 -0.44
C VAL A 43 -12.48 11.66 0.82
N THR A 44 -13.80 11.83 0.77
CA THR A 44 -14.67 11.67 1.93
C THR A 44 -14.72 10.25 2.48
N SER A 45 -14.51 9.25 1.62
CA SER A 45 -14.40 7.84 2.02
C SER A 45 -13.12 7.53 2.79
N GLY A 46 -12.08 8.38 2.70
CA GLY A 46 -10.76 8.08 3.22
C GLY A 46 -10.06 6.91 2.51
N ASP A 47 -10.53 6.52 1.32
CA ASP A 47 -10.03 5.36 0.59
C ASP A 47 -9.13 5.78 -0.60
N PRO A 48 -7.85 5.36 -0.64
CA PRO A 48 -6.96 5.65 -1.76
C PRO A 48 -7.47 5.10 -3.11
N ALA A 49 -8.33 4.08 -3.10
CA ALA A 49 -8.93 3.56 -4.33
C ALA A 49 -9.81 4.60 -5.04
N GLU A 50 -10.48 5.48 -4.30
CA GLU A 50 -11.26 6.58 -4.89
C GLU A 50 -10.35 7.57 -5.63
N CYS A 51 -9.19 7.91 -5.07
CA CYS A 51 -8.21 8.77 -5.73
C CYS A 51 -7.68 8.14 -7.02
N ALA A 52 -7.39 6.83 -7.02
CA ALA A 52 -7.02 6.10 -8.23
C ALA A 52 -8.12 6.18 -9.30
N LEU A 53 -9.39 5.97 -8.93
CA LEU A 53 -10.53 6.06 -9.85
C LEU A 53 -10.72 7.48 -10.41
N MET A 54 -10.50 8.51 -9.61
CA MET A 54 -10.51 9.91 -10.09
C MET A 54 -9.46 10.11 -11.19
N CYS A 55 -8.24 9.59 -11.00
CA CYS A 55 -7.18 9.65 -11.99
C CYS A 55 -7.53 8.88 -13.28
N GLU A 56 -8.17 7.71 -13.16
CA GLU A 56 -8.61 6.93 -14.33
C GLU A 56 -9.61 7.69 -15.21
N ARG A 57 -10.52 8.42 -14.60
CA ARG A 57 -11.58 9.17 -15.28
C ARG A 57 -11.11 10.47 -15.91
N ASP A 58 -9.97 11.01 -15.47
CA ASP A 58 -9.42 12.26 -15.98
C ASP A 58 -8.28 12.00 -16.97
N ARG A 59 -8.49 12.35 -18.24
CA ARG A 59 -7.50 12.17 -19.32
C ARG A 59 -6.18 12.93 -19.09
N ARG A 60 -6.22 14.02 -18.34
CA ARG A 60 -5.06 14.82 -17.96
C ARG A 60 -4.19 14.13 -16.91
N CYS A 61 -4.79 13.26 -16.09
CA CYS A 61 -4.08 12.58 -15.00
C CYS A 61 -3.08 11.55 -15.53
N ARG A 62 -1.84 11.64 -15.06
CA ARG A 62 -0.76 10.67 -15.33
C ARG A 62 -0.37 9.90 -14.08
N SER A 63 -0.46 10.55 -12.92
CA SER A 63 -0.22 9.92 -11.62
C SER A 63 -1.05 10.63 -10.55
N TRP A 64 -1.11 10.02 -9.38
CA TRP A 64 -1.87 10.53 -8.26
C TRP A 64 -1.16 10.24 -6.93
N THR A 65 -1.44 11.05 -5.93
CA THR A 65 -1.11 10.80 -4.54
C THR A 65 -2.36 10.98 -3.69
N PHE A 66 -2.66 10.00 -2.87
CA PHE A 66 -3.63 10.09 -1.80
C PHE A 66 -2.88 10.33 -0.49
N SER A 67 -3.28 11.34 0.27
CA SER A 67 -2.77 11.59 1.62
C SER A 67 -3.82 11.21 2.66
N TYR A 68 -3.42 10.39 3.64
CA TYR A 68 -4.25 10.09 4.80
C TYR A 68 -4.45 11.34 5.65
N PRO A 69 -5.59 11.48 6.37
CA PRO A 69 -5.75 12.55 7.33
C PRO A 69 -4.71 12.45 8.44
N ARG A 70 -4.26 13.59 8.93
CA ARG A 70 -3.39 13.69 10.11
C ARG A 70 -4.21 13.81 11.39
N SER A 71 -5.43 14.36 11.26
CA SER A 71 -6.43 14.49 12.31
C SER A 71 -7.82 14.30 11.71
N PRO A 72 -8.88 14.11 12.50
CA PRO A 72 -10.24 14.02 12.00
C PRO A 72 -10.69 15.26 11.20
N GLU A 73 -10.15 16.42 11.53
CA GLU A 73 -10.50 17.70 10.92
C GLU A 73 -9.84 17.89 9.53
N ASP A 74 -8.68 17.27 9.29
CA ASP A 74 -7.91 17.48 8.07
C ASP A 74 -8.56 16.83 6.84
N GLY A 75 -9.24 15.71 7.01
CA GLY A 75 -9.77 14.91 5.92
C GLY A 75 -8.66 14.24 5.07
N ALA A 76 -9.05 13.25 4.30
CA ALA A 76 -8.16 12.66 3.30
C ALA A 76 -8.21 13.48 2.00
N MET A 77 -7.08 13.54 1.30
CA MET A 77 -6.94 14.35 0.08
C MET A 77 -6.39 13.52 -1.08
N CYS A 78 -6.91 13.78 -2.26
CA CYS A 78 -6.40 13.28 -3.52
C CYS A 78 -5.71 14.41 -4.30
N TRP A 79 -4.51 14.14 -4.79
CA TRP A 79 -3.69 15.03 -5.60
C TRP A 79 -3.51 14.40 -6.97
N LEU A 80 -4.18 14.94 -8.01
CA LEU A 80 -4.03 14.50 -9.39
C LEU A 80 -2.90 15.27 -10.07
N LYS A 81 -2.05 14.55 -10.79
CA LYS A 81 -0.81 15.05 -11.39
C LYS A 81 -0.80 14.85 -12.89
N SER A 82 -0.36 15.87 -13.61
CA SER A 82 -0.21 15.84 -15.07
C SER A 82 1.11 15.18 -15.53
N THR A 83 2.01 14.89 -14.60
CA THR A 83 3.29 14.22 -14.81
C THR A 83 3.40 12.99 -13.90
N VAL A 84 4.51 12.26 -13.99
CA VAL A 84 4.82 11.12 -13.12
C VAL A 84 6.11 11.45 -12.35
N PRO A 85 6.05 12.20 -11.24
CA PRO A 85 7.23 12.51 -10.45
C PRO A 85 7.89 11.26 -9.86
N PRO A 86 9.16 11.32 -9.47
CA PRO A 86 9.85 10.24 -8.77
C PRO A 86 9.13 9.84 -7.48
N ARG A 87 9.35 8.60 -7.06
CA ARG A 87 8.84 8.06 -5.79
C ARG A 87 9.66 8.59 -4.63
N THR A 88 8.99 9.05 -3.58
CA THR A 88 9.61 9.48 -2.33
C THR A 88 8.97 8.71 -1.17
N PRO A 89 9.73 8.00 -0.34
CA PRO A 89 9.19 7.35 0.85
C PRO A 89 8.47 8.35 1.75
N ASN A 90 7.22 8.10 2.07
CA ASN A 90 6.43 8.95 2.97
C ASN A 90 5.23 8.16 3.49
N SER A 91 5.17 7.95 4.80
CA SER A 91 4.10 7.19 5.47
C SER A 91 2.73 7.86 5.42
N CYS A 92 2.65 9.15 5.07
CA CYS A 92 1.37 9.85 4.91
C CYS A 92 0.50 9.26 3.81
N CYS A 93 1.12 8.55 2.84
CA CYS A 93 0.59 8.62 1.49
C CYS A 93 0.55 7.26 0.79
N VAL A 94 -0.33 7.19 -0.19
CA VAL A 94 -0.37 6.13 -1.21
C VAL A 94 -0.30 6.81 -2.56
N SER A 95 0.61 6.40 -3.41
CA SER A 95 0.76 6.97 -4.75
C SER A 95 0.70 5.91 -5.84
N GLY A 96 0.18 6.31 -6.99
CA GLY A 96 0.14 5.46 -8.17
C GLY A 96 0.25 6.24 -9.47
N VAL A 97 0.42 5.52 -10.57
CA VAL A 97 0.25 6.03 -11.91
C VAL A 97 -1.13 5.64 -12.43
N ARG A 98 -1.63 6.34 -13.43
CA ARG A 98 -2.88 5.98 -14.10
C ARG A 98 -2.82 4.54 -14.60
N GLY A 99 -3.87 3.76 -14.41
CA GLY A 99 -3.95 2.34 -14.78
C GLY A 99 -3.35 1.36 -13.77
N ALA A 100 -2.71 1.87 -12.71
CA ALA A 100 -2.02 1.02 -11.75
C ALA A 100 -2.93 0.33 -10.73
N GLY A 101 -4.15 0.83 -10.53
CA GLY A 101 -5.01 0.40 -9.42
C GLY A 101 -4.36 0.64 -8.06
N VAL A 102 -4.99 0.17 -6.99
CA VAL A 102 -4.42 0.18 -5.64
C VAL A 102 -4.08 -1.24 -5.24
N LEU A 103 -2.80 -1.51 -5.01
CA LEU A 103 -2.33 -2.73 -4.38
C LEU A 103 -1.97 -2.45 -2.94
N GLU A 104 -2.65 -3.14 -2.08
CA GLU A 104 -2.44 -3.10 -0.65
C GLU A 104 -1.58 -4.30 -0.26
N PRO A 105 -0.34 -4.09 0.24
CA PRO A 105 0.51 -5.18 0.68
C PRO A 105 -0.19 -6.01 1.76
N ARG A 106 -0.19 -7.32 1.60
CA ARG A 106 -0.75 -8.26 2.57
C ARG A 106 0.24 -9.38 2.80
N ASN A 107 0.67 -9.49 4.02
CA ASN A 107 1.39 -10.64 4.52
C ASN A 107 0.89 -10.92 5.94
N ASP A 108 1.22 -12.07 6.49
CA ASP A 108 0.69 -12.51 7.80
C ASP A 108 0.96 -11.53 8.95
N SER A 109 1.97 -10.69 8.83
CA SER A 109 2.39 -9.76 9.89
C SER A 109 1.92 -8.31 9.67
N ASN A 110 1.50 -7.96 8.44
CA ASN A 110 1.08 -6.60 8.09
C ASN A 110 0.11 -6.63 6.91
N GLU A 111 -1.16 -6.35 7.18
CA GLU A 111 -2.25 -6.38 6.22
C GLU A 111 -2.80 -4.95 6.07
N VAL A 112 -2.31 -4.23 5.08
CA VAL A 112 -2.73 -2.84 4.80
C VAL A 112 -4.18 -2.80 4.34
N SER A 113 -4.93 -1.78 4.81
CA SER A 113 -6.36 -1.59 4.57
C SER A 113 -7.23 -2.78 5.01
N ILE A 114 -6.82 -3.44 6.07
CA ILE A 114 -7.58 -4.52 6.70
C ILE A 114 -7.88 -4.20 8.15
N ASP A 115 -9.10 -4.44 8.56
CA ASP A 115 -9.54 -4.54 9.95
C ASP A 115 -9.94 -6.00 10.25
N ARG A 116 -9.46 -6.52 11.38
CA ARG A 116 -9.90 -7.78 11.97
C ARG A 116 -10.86 -7.48 13.10
N PHE A 117 -12.04 -6.98 12.74
CA PHE A 117 -13.04 -6.45 13.68
C PHE A 117 -13.45 -7.44 14.75
N GLY A 118 -13.39 -6.99 16.02
CA GLY A 118 -13.80 -7.75 17.21
C GLY A 118 -12.67 -8.56 17.85
N GLY A 119 -12.99 -9.17 19.00
CA GLY A 119 -12.03 -9.91 19.81
C GLY A 119 -11.06 -9.01 20.60
N ASP A 120 -11.33 -7.72 20.66
CA ASP A 120 -10.52 -6.75 21.37
C ASP A 120 -10.60 -6.98 22.89
N TYR A 121 -9.45 -7.02 23.56
CA TYR A 121 -9.38 -7.05 24.99
C TYR A 121 -8.71 -5.80 25.58
N ARG A 122 -7.99 -5.05 24.75
CA ARG A 122 -7.31 -3.81 25.08
C ARG A 122 -7.25 -2.90 23.86
N ASN A 123 -7.40 -1.61 24.05
CA ASN A 123 -7.08 -0.60 23.05
C ASN A 123 -6.45 0.62 23.72
N PHE A 124 -5.63 1.37 22.98
CA PHE A 124 -4.96 2.57 23.47
C PHE A 124 -4.59 3.50 22.32
N GLU A 125 -4.45 4.76 22.66
CA GLU A 125 -3.93 5.74 21.72
C GLU A 125 -2.40 5.62 21.63
N LEU A 126 -1.89 5.76 20.42
CA LEU A 126 -0.47 5.83 20.16
C LEU A 126 0.01 7.29 20.28
N LYS A 127 1.27 7.46 20.62
CA LYS A 127 1.93 8.77 20.66
C LYS A 127 2.08 9.31 19.23
N ALA A 128 2.21 10.62 19.10
CA ALA A 128 2.48 11.26 17.82
C ALA A 128 3.77 10.68 17.19
N GLY A 129 3.66 10.24 15.95
CA GLY A 129 4.76 9.63 15.21
C GLY A 129 4.91 8.11 15.36
N GLU A 130 4.20 7.46 16.30
CA GLU A 130 4.14 5.99 16.38
C GLU A 130 3.21 5.44 15.30
N GLY A 131 3.61 4.31 14.72
CA GLY A 131 2.91 3.63 13.63
C GLY A 131 2.37 2.25 14.00
N ASP A 132 2.04 1.49 12.98
CA ASP A 132 1.55 0.11 13.11
C ASP A 132 2.58 -0.85 13.72
N ASP A 133 3.87 -0.55 13.59
CA ASP A 133 4.98 -1.29 14.22
C ASP A 133 4.90 -1.25 15.74
N ALA A 134 4.54 -0.11 16.34
CA ALA A 134 4.32 0.01 17.79
C ALA A 134 3.14 -0.86 18.25
N CYS A 135 2.05 -0.90 17.47
CA CYS A 135 0.90 -1.76 17.74
C CYS A 135 1.26 -3.25 17.66
N ARG A 136 2.04 -3.62 16.65
CA ARG A 136 2.56 -4.99 16.48
C ARG A 136 3.45 -5.40 17.65
N ALA A 137 4.40 -4.54 18.05
CA ALA A 137 5.28 -4.78 19.17
C ALA A 137 4.50 -4.99 20.48
N ALA A 138 3.54 -4.10 20.78
CA ALA A 138 2.68 -4.26 21.95
C ALA A 138 1.90 -5.58 21.96
N CYS A 139 1.49 -6.08 20.79
CA CYS A 139 0.84 -7.39 20.69
C CYS A 139 1.83 -8.55 20.90
N ALA A 140 3.04 -8.42 20.40
CA ALA A 140 4.07 -9.45 20.54
C ALA A 140 4.52 -9.62 22.01
N ASP A 141 4.51 -8.54 22.79
CA ASP A 141 4.89 -8.52 24.19
C ASP A 141 3.82 -9.11 25.12
N GLU A 142 2.60 -9.34 24.65
CA GLU A 142 1.48 -9.82 25.46
C GLU A 142 1.07 -11.26 25.08
N HIS A 143 1.26 -12.23 25.98
CA HIS A 143 0.89 -13.64 25.75
C HIS A 143 -0.57 -13.88 25.36
N LYS A 144 -1.48 -13.00 25.74
CA LYS A 144 -2.90 -13.07 25.40
C LYS A 144 -3.16 -12.61 23.96
N CYS A 145 -2.27 -11.79 23.37
CA CYS A 145 -2.49 -11.23 22.05
C CYS A 145 -2.29 -12.28 20.96
N ARG A 146 -3.22 -12.30 20.00
CA ARG A 146 -3.18 -13.18 18.84
C ARG A 146 -3.22 -12.41 17.52
N ALA A 147 -3.81 -11.20 17.56
CA ALA A 147 -3.88 -10.31 16.41
C ALA A 147 -3.96 -8.86 16.92
N TRP A 148 -3.63 -7.95 16.05
CA TRP A 148 -3.69 -6.53 16.32
C TRP A 148 -4.31 -5.78 15.14
N THR A 149 -4.87 -4.61 15.43
CA THR A 149 -5.31 -3.66 14.41
C THR A 149 -4.86 -2.26 14.81
N TYR A 150 -4.21 -1.58 13.90
CA TYR A 150 -3.85 -0.18 13.96
C TYR A 150 -4.85 0.64 13.15
N ALA A 151 -5.40 1.69 13.72
CA ALA A 151 -6.19 2.69 13.02
C ALA A 151 -5.38 3.98 12.90
N ARG A 152 -5.27 4.51 11.68
CA ARG A 152 -4.58 5.78 11.43
C ARG A 152 -5.31 6.94 12.12
N PRO A 153 -4.63 8.06 12.38
CA PRO A 153 -5.28 9.29 12.84
C PRO A 153 -6.45 9.65 11.94
N GLY A 154 -7.53 10.16 12.51
CA GLY A 154 -8.72 10.57 11.76
C GLY A 154 -9.74 9.47 11.45
N TYR A 155 -9.43 8.19 11.68
CA TYR A 155 -10.37 7.08 11.38
C TYR A 155 -11.21 6.62 12.57
N VAL A 156 -10.68 6.70 13.78
CA VAL A 156 -11.40 6.37 15.03
C VAL A 156 -11.22 7.43 16.13
N GLY A 157 -10.51 8.48 15.85
CA GLY A 157 -10.21 9.57 16.77
C GLY A 157 -9.12 10.46 16.21
N ARG A 158 -8.74 11.49 16.97
CA ARG A 158 -7.67 12.42 16.57
C ARG A 158 -6.33 11.70 16.39
N ASN A 159 -5.98 10.89 17.37
CA ASN A 159 -4.72 10.15 17.39
C ASN A 159 -4.89 8.76 16.77
N ALA A 160 -3.78 8.17 16.36
CA ALA A 160 -3.73 6.77 15.98
C ALA A 160 -4.12 5.89 17.17
N ARG A 161 -4.78 4.76 16.89
CA ARG A 161 -5.25 3.84 17.93
C ARG A 161 -4.86 2.41 17.61
N CYS A 162 -4.38 1.72 18.64
CA CYS A 162 -4.09 0.31 18.59
C CYS A 162 -5.20 -0.50 19.28
N PHE A 163 -5.54 -1.65 18.68
CA PHE A 163 -6.49 -2.63 19.21
C PHE A 163 -5.78 -3.97 19.31
N LEU A 164 -5.62 -4.50 20.53
CA LEU A 164 -5.05 -5.82 20.79
C LEU A 164 -6.17 -6.84 20.94
N LYS A 165 -6.03 -7.97 20.26
CA LYS A 165 -7.09 -8.98 20.12
C LYS A 165 -6.65 -10.33 20.64
N SER A 166 -7.50 -10.97 21.44
CA SER A 166 -7.28 -12.35 21.93
C SER A 166 -7.72 -13.42 20.94
N GLN A 167 -8.35 -13.02 19.82
CA GLN A 167 -8.85 -13.92 18.79
C GLN A 167 -8.46 -13.39 17.40
N ILE A 168 -8.09 -14.30 16.51
CA ILE A 168 -7.88 -13.99 15.11
C ILE A 168 -9.24 -13.99 14.41
N LYS A 169 -9.75 -12.80 14.08
CA LYS A 169 -11.00 -12.66 13.32
C LYS A 169 -10.73 -12.61 11.81
N PRO A 170 -11.72 -12.94 10.96
CA PRO A 170 -11.58 -12.82 9.52
C PRO A 170 -11.19 -11.40 9.09
N PRO A 171 -10.28 -11.25 8.10
CA PRO A 171 -9.90 -9.95 7.58
C PRO A 171 -11.05 -9.31 6.79
N ARG A 172 -11.29 -8.01 7.02
CA ARG A 172 -12.25 -7.20 6.26
C ARG A 172 -11.53 -5.97 5.72
N ARG A 173 -11.75 -5.64 4.45
CA ARG A 173 -11.18 -4.43 3.88
C ARG A 173 -11.74 -3.20 4.58
N LYS A 174 -10.85 -2.35 5.08
CA LYS A 174 -11.19 -1.08 5.72
C LYS A 174 -10.01 -0.11 5.56
N ALA A 175 -10.19 0.88 4.71
CA ALA A 175 -9.17 1.90 4.47
C ALA A 175 -8.76 2.61 5.76
N GLY A 176 -7.50 2.99 5.87
CA GLY A 176 -6.94 3.65 7.06
C GLY A 176 -6.59 2.71 8.21
N PHE A 177 -6.88 1.41 8.06
CA PHE A 177 -6.53 0.38 9.06
C PHE A 177 -5.40 -0.50 8.56
N ILE A 178 -4.62 -1.02 9.49
CA ILE A 178 -3.60 -2.03 9.25
C ILE A 178 -3.75 -3.09 10.34
N SER A 179 -3.81 -4.34 9.95
CA SER A 179 -3.91 -5.46 10.89
C SER A 179 -2.76 -6.44 10.73
N GLY A 180 -2.58 -7.30 11.71
CA GLY A 180 -1.66 -8.40 11.63
C GLY A 180 -1.96 -9.49 12.66
N VAL A 181 -1.34 -10.63 12.47
CA VAL A 181 -1.44 -11.80 13.35
C VAL A 181 -0.08 -12.05 13.99
N VAL A 182 -0.09 -12.33 15.27
CA VAL A 182 1.10 -12.76 16.04
C VAL A 182 0.96 -14.25 16.32
N ARG A 183 1.98 -15.03 15.95
CA ARG A 183 2.05 -16.49 16.12
C ARG A 183 2.93 -16.87 17.29
#